data_e55aa8ba873e0a2a8935a16e59409cdf
#
_entry.id   e55aa8ba873e0a2a8935a16e59409cdf
#
_cell.length_a   1.000
_cell.length_b   1.000
_cell.length_c   1.000
_cell.angle_alpha   90.00
_cell.angle_beta   90.00
_cell.angle_gamma   90.00
#
_symmetry.space_group_name_H-M   'P 1'
#
loop_
_entity.id
_entity.type
_entity.pdbx_description
1 polymer ?
#
loop_
_entity_poly.entity_id
_entity_poly.type
_entity_poly.pdbx_seq_one_letter_code
_entity_poly.pdbx_strand_id
1 'polypeptide(L)'
;MLTKRLHATVFATATLFAVTIAAVPGLAQNKSPVAPREEQLKAAVNEAYKLYKTDSTGKNADYIPYLAQVDSNLFGIAVVTTDNRSYTLGDLQYAFSIQSISKVFTLALAMEELGPKNVFERIGNEPTGRPFNSVSAVVDMPSHTGNPLVNAGAIATTSLISGANADEKWAKILAYYSRAAGEPLKLIDEVYKSEAATNQGNRALAALLLKYDRIYADGLESVDIYTKACSVGVNVKQLAQMGATIANKGVNPVTGKRVMKEEDIPHILATMTMAGLYDGSGGWAWHVGLPAKSGVGGGILAIVPGKGAIAVFAPPLDEAGNSVKAQKVIAYVADKLDLNIFSPASVGLK
;
A
#
# COMPACT_ATOMS: atom_id res chain seq x y z
N MET A 1 84.07 20.25 -30.69
CA MET A 1 84.20 19.83 -29.30
C MET A 1 83.27 18.66 -29.06
N LEU A 2 83.90 17.48 -28.82
CA LEU A 2 83.25 16.17 -28.67
C LEU A 2 82.66 16.03 -27.26
N THR A 3 81.42 15.58 -27.10
CA THR A 3 80.95 15.00 -25.84
C THR A 3 80.53 13.58 -26.08
N LYS A 4 81.22 12.67 -25.39
CA LYS A 4 81.00 11.22 -25.40
C LYS A 4 79.68 10.86 -24.68
N ARG A 5 78.90 10.01 -25.30
CA ARG A 5 77.79 9.32 -24.63
C ARG A 5 78.31 8.04 -23.94
N LEU A 6 78.07 7.94 -22.63
CA LEU A 6 78.18 6.69 -21.87
C LEU A 6 76.87 5.93 -21.95
N HIS A 7 76.93 4.68 -22.37
CA HIS A 7 75.78 3.75 -22.28
C HIS A 7 75.94 2.94 -20.97
N ALA A 8 74.96 3.10 -20.07
CA ALA A 8 74.83 2.23 -18.90
C ALA A 8 73.83 1.14 -19.17
N THR A 9 74.26 -0.08 -19.21
CA THR A 9 73.42 -1.27 -19.34
C THR A 9 72.91 -1.64 -17.95
N VAL A 10 71.63 -1.57 -17.70
CA VAL A 10 70.97 -2.01 -16.47
C VAL A 10 70.41 -3.43 -16.69
N PHE A 11 70.98 -4.38 -15.97
CA PHE A 11 70.41 -5.73 -15.85
C PHE A 11 69.27 -5.70 -14.85
N ALA A 12 68.07 -5.97 -15.32
CA ALA A 12 66.88 -6.14 -14.48
C ALA A 12 66.75 -7.62 -14.14
N THR A 13 67.01 -7.98 -12.90
CA THR A 13 66.68 -9.28 -12.32
C THR A 13 65.19 -9.30 -11.95
N ALA A 14 64.42 -10.08 -12.69
CA ALA A 14 63.00 -10.32 -12.39
C ALA A 14 62.89 -11.36 -11.27
N THR A 15 62.51 -10.92 -10.07
CA THR A 15 62.14 -11.81 -8.98
C THR A 15 60.66 -12.15 -9.09
N LEU A 16 60.34 -13.40 -9.45
CA LEU A 16 58.96 -13.92 -9.43
C LEU A 16 58.53 -14.06 -7.97
N PHE A 17 57.60 -13.21 -7.53
CA PHE A 17 56.81 -13.43 -6.32
C PHE A 17 55.66 -14.38 -6.64
N ALA A 18 55.70 -15.61 -6.18
CA ALA A 18 54.61 -16.52 -6.17
C ALA A 18 53.61 -16.05 -5.11
N VAL A 19 52.51 -15.40 -5.54
CA VAL A 19 51.36 -15.09 -4.67
C VAL A 19 50.55 -16.36 -4.49
N THR A 20 50.72 -17.03 -3.38
CA THR A 20 49.81 -18.09 -2.93
C THR A 20 48.48 -17.44 -2.54
N ILE A 21 47.47 -17.58 -3.40
CA ILE A 21 46.10 -17.22 -3.07
C ILE A 21 45.59 -18.25 -2.04
N ALA A 22 45.60 -17.86 -0.77
CA ALA A 22 44.93 -18.62 0.26
C ALA A 22 43.43 -18.56 -0.04
N ALA A 23 42.80 -19.71 -0.24
CA ALA A 23 41.35 -19.83 -0.39
C ALA A 23 40.69 -19.29 0.87
N VAL A 24 39.93 -18.18 0.74
CA VAL A 24 39.09 -17.64 1.80
C VAL A 24 37.91 -18.63 1.97
N PRO A 25 37.79 -19.28 3.13
CA PRO A 25 36.63 -20.14 3.36
C PRO A 25 35.42 -19.28 3.65
N GLY A 26 34.35 -19.50 2.87
CA GLY A 26 33.03 -19.13 3.27
C GLY A 26 32.57 -17.74 2.87
N LEU A 27 32.24 -17.56 1.58
CA LEU A 27 31.13 -16.68 1.22
C LEU A 27 29.90 -17.25 1.91
N ALA A 28 29.50 -16.62 3.02
CA ALA A 28 28.22 -16.92 3.63
C ALA A 28 27.15 -16.74 2.55
N GLN A 29 26.48 -17.83 2.17
CA GLN A 29 25.31 -17.77 1.32
C GLN A 29 24.33 -16.80 1.97
N ASN A 30 24.06 -15.69 1.29
CA ASN A 30 22.96 -14.79 1.62
C ASN A 30 21.70 -15.64 1.60
N LYS A 31 21.27 -16.14 2.77
CA LYS A 31 19.94 -16.73 2.91
C LYS A 31 18.98 -15.58 2.74
N SER A 32 18.34 -15.50 1.58
CA SER A 32 17.12 -14.70 1.41
C SER A 32 16.23 -14.99 2.63
N PRO A 33 15.58 -13.97 3.23
CA PRO A 33 14.74 -14.19 4.39
C PRO A 33 13.72 -15.26 4.04
N VAL A 34 13.84 -16.43 4.71
CA VAL A 34 12.97 -17.58 4.45
C VAL A 34 11.56 -17.14 4.83
N ALA A 35 10.61 -17.29 3.91
CA ALA A 35 9.20 -17.07 4.20
C ALA A 35 8.81 -17.91 5.44
N PRO A 36 7.98 -17.37 6.37
CA PRO A 36 7.55 -18.12 7.54
C PRO A 36 7.06 -19.52 7.15
N ARG A 37 7.45 -20.54 7.90
CA ARG A 37 6.93 -21.87 7.64
C ARG A 37 5.41 -21.83 7.71
N GLU A 38 4.74 -22.60 6.87
CA GLU A 38 3.27 -22.64 6.79
C GLU A 38 2.60 -22.78 8.15
N GLU A 39 3.13 -23.67 8.99
CA GLU A 39 2.63 -23.91 10.34
C GLU A 39 2.73 -22.69 11.26
N GLN A 40 3.83 -21.94 11.18
CA GLN A 40 4.01 -20.71 11.96
C GLN A 40 3.02 -19.64 11.55
N LEU A 41 2.77 -19.49 10.25
CA LEU A 41 1.80 -18.53 9.73
C LEU A 41 0.37 -18.92 10.16
N LYS A 42 0.00 -20.20 10.00
CA LYS A 42 -1.30 -20.71 10.47
C LYS A 42 -1.48 -20.53 11.99
N ALA A 43 -0.45 -20.82 12.78
CA ALA A 43 -0.49 -20.64 14.22
C ALA A 43 -0.69 -19.16 14.58
N ALA A 44 0.10 -18.24 14.02
CA ALA A 44 -0.01 -16.81 14.31
C ALA A 44 -1.40 -16.24 13.94
N VAL A 45 -1.97 -16.61 12.79
CA VAL A 45 -3.31 -16.17 12.36
C VAL A 45 -4.39 -16.73 13.31
N ASN A 46 -4.31 -18.02 13.67
CA ASN A 46 -5.27 -18.64 14.59
C ASN A 46 -5.20 -18.04 16.01
N GLU A 47 -4.00 -17.77 16.52
CA GLU A 47 -3.79 -17.13 17.82
C GLU A 47 -4.34 -15.70 17.81
N ALA A 48 -4.01 -14.90 16.78
CA ALA A 48 -4.53 -13.55 16.64
C ALA A 48 -6.07 -13.52 16.58
N TYR A 49 -6.68 -14.42 15.82
CA TYR A 49 -8.14 -14.53 15.76
C TYR A 49 -8.75 -14.81 17.13
N LYS A 50 -8.22 -15.81 17.86
CA LYS A 50 -8.71 -16.16 19.21
C LYS A 50 -8.56 -15.03 20.22
N LEU A 51 -7.44 -14.31 20.17
CA LEU A 51 -7.15 -13.21 21.09
C LEU A 51 -8.10 -12.01 20.87
N TYR A 52 -8.43 -11.71 19.63
CA TYR A 52 -9.11 -10.44 19.31
C TYR A 52 -10.55 -10.60 18.83
N LYS A 53 -11.10 -11.82 18.63
CA LYS A 53 -12.46 -12.00 18.11
C LYS A 53 -13.55 -11.32 18.97
N THR A 54 -13.35 -11.26 20.27
CA THR A 54 -14.30 -10.64 21.22
C THR A 54 -14.01 -9.18 21.52
N ASP A 55 -12.97 -8.59 20.91
CA ASP A 55 -12.68 -7.17 21.06
C ASP A 55 -13.78 -6.35 20.36
N SER A 56 -14.49 -5.54 21.14
CA SER A 56 -15.58 -4.68 20.67
C SER A 56 -15.21 -3.19 20.76
N THR A 57 -13.93 -2.87 20.93
CA THR A 57 -13.48 -1.46 21.04
C THR A 57 -13.55 -0.76 19.70
N GLY A 58 -13.85 0.54 19.74
CA GLY A 58 -14.04 1.38 18.57
C GLY A 58 -15.51 1.57 18.19
N LYS A 59 -15.75 2.27 17.07
CA LYS A 59 -17.08 2.58 16.55
C LYS A 59 -17.05 2.56 15.02
N ASN A 60 -18.14 2.08 14.41
CA ASN A 60 -18.28 2.16 12.94
C ASN A 60 -18.24 3.61 12.45
N ALA A 61 -17.82 3.83 11.20
CA ALA A 61 -17.89 5.14 10.55
C ALA A 61 -19.34 5.62 10.48
N ASP A 62 -19.75 6.56 11.34
CA ASP A 62 -21.14 7.01 11.47
C ASP A 62 -21.51 8.16 10.52
N TYR A 63 -20.53 8.81 9.92
CA TYR A 63 -20.73 9.87 8.92
C TYR A 63 -21.07 9.37 7.52
N ILE A 64 -21.00 8.06 7.27
CA ILE A 64 -21.54 7.38 6.10
C ILE A 64 -22.69 6.47 6.58
N PRO A 65 -23.97 6.83 6.36
CA PRO A 65 -25.12 6.14 6.96
C PRO A 65 -25.15 4.62 6.73
N TYR A 66 -24.69 4.16 5.56
CA TYR A 66 -24.59 2.72 5.29
C TYR A 66 -23.57 2.03 6.23
N LEU A 67 -22.39 2.62 6.39
CA LEU A 67 -21.33 2.03 7.21
C LEU A 67 -21.68 2.02 8.70
N ALA A 68 -22.48 2.99 9.16
CA ALA A 68 -22.97 3.04 10.53
C ALA A 68 -23.81 1.82 10.91
N GLN A 69 -24.47 1.18 9.93
CA GLN A 69 -25.38 0.06 10.13
C GLN A 69 -24.75 -1.32 9.91
N VAL A 70 -23.48 -1.37 9.48
CA VAL A 70 -22.76 -2.64 9.30
C VAL A 70 -22.59 -3.34 10.65
N ASP A 71 -22.81 -4.66 10.68
CA ASP A 71 -22.62 -5.44 11.91
C ASP A 71 -21.18 -5.32 12.45
N SER A 72 -21.04 -4.72 13.61
CA SER A 72 -19.77 -4.48 14.29
C SER A 72 -19.04 -5.76 14.72
N ASN A 73 -19.73 -6.91 14.73
CA ASN A 73 -19.14 -8.20 15.11
C ASN A 73 -18.41 -8.89 13.95
N LEU A 74 -18.62 -8.45 12.72
CA LEU A 74 -17.92 -9.01 11.56
C LEU A 74 -16.41 -8.95 11.75
N PHE A 75 -15.74 -10.07 11.43
CA PHE A 75 -14.30 -10.18 11.60
C PHE A 75 -13.72 -11.23 10.66
N GLY A 76 -12.87 -10.82 9.74
CA GLY A 76 -12.18 -11.68 8.80
C GLY A 76 -10.68 -11.38 8.71
N ILE A 77 -9.87 -12.41 8.58
CA ILE A 77 -8.42 -12.34 8.37
C ILE A 77 -8.08 -13.14 7.10
N ALA A 78 -7.24 -12.58 6.25
CA ALA A 78 -6.64 -13.30 5.14
C ALA A 78 -5.16 -12.93 5.01
N VAL A 79 -4.33 -13.93 4.81
CA VAL A 79 -2.94 -13.78 4.40
C VAL A 79 -2.76 -14.48 3.06
N VAL A 80 -2.21 -13.78 2.08
CA VAL A 80 -1.88 -14.34 0.77
C VAL A 80 -0.40 -14.12 0.50
N THR A 81 0.30 -15.20 0.19
CA THR A 81 1.74 -15.18 -0.08
C THR A 81 2.04 -14.99 -1.57
N THR A 82 3.25 -14.57 -1.90
CA THR A 82 3.68 -14.38 -3.30
C THR A 82 3.75 -15.68 -4.10
N ASP A 83 3.79 -16.83 -3.44
CA ASP A 83 3.69 -18.16 -4.04
C ASP A 83 2.24 -18.73 -4.04
N ASN A 84 1.23 -17.85 -3.90
CA ASN A 84 -0.20 -18.14 -3.98
C ASN A 84 -0.75 -19.08 -2.90
N ARG A 85 -0.12 -19.19 -1.73
CA ARG A 85 -0.75 -19.83 -0.57
C ARG A 85 -1.65 -18.82 0.15
N SER A 86 -2.77 -19.28 0.66
CA SER A 86 -3.72 -18.42 1.39
C SER A 86 -4.13 -19.04 2.73
N TYR A 87 -4.17 -18.21 3.76
CA TYR A 87 -4.61 -18.56 5.11
C TYR A 87 -5.69 -17.60 5.51
N THR A 88 -6.87 -18.13 5.78
CA THR A 88 -8.08 -17.32 5.97
C THR A 88 -8.85 -17.80 7.19
N LEU A 89 -9.49 -16.86 7.91
CA LEU A 89 -10.29 -17.17 9.10
C LEU A 89 -11.38 -16.11 9.31
N GLY A 90 -12.54 -16.51 9.81
CA GLY A 90 -13.66 -15.62 10.10
C GLY A 90 -14.61 -15.38 8.93
N ASP A 91 -15.13 -14.16 8.78
CA ASP A 91 -16.16 -13.78 7.82
C ASP A 91 -15.57 -13.53 6.41
N LEU A 92 -15.32 -14.62 5.68
CA LEU A 92 -14.62 -14.59 4.40
C LEU A 92 -15.50 -14.22 3.20
N GLN A 93 -16.81 -14.38 3.33
CA GLN A 93 -17.75 -14.15 2.22
C GLN A 93 -18.37 -12.75 2.25
N TYR A 94 -18.21 -12.03 3.35
CA TYR A 94 -18.76 -10.69 3.46
C TYR A 94 -18.00 -9.73 2.55
N ALA A 95 -18.75 -9.10 1.62
CA ALA A 95 -18.24 -8.05 0.77
C ALA A 95 -18.40 -6.70 1.48
N PHE A 96 -17.29 -6.04 1.77
CA PHE A 96 -17.25 -4.71 2.33
C PHE A 96 -16.69 -3.70 1.33
N SER A 97 -17.05 -2.43 1.47
CA SER A 97 -16.48 -1.39 0.62
C SER A 97 -15.00 -1.18 0.93
N ILE A 98 -14.17 -1.16 -0.11
CA ILE A 98 -12.71 -1.02 -0.01
C ILE A 98 -12.29 0.32 0.62
N GLN A 99 -13.14 1.35 0.46
CA GLN A 99 -12.93 2.69 0.97
C GLN A 99 -11.54 3.25 0.63
N SER A 100 -10.88 3.89 1.56
CA SER A 100 -9.59 4.54 1.31
C SER A 100 -8.42 3.61 0.93
N ILE A 101 -8.59 2.29 1.00
CA ILE A 101 -7.58 1.35 0.47
C ILE A 101 -7.52 1.44 -1.05
N SER A 102 -8.62 1.80 -1.72
CA SER A 102 -8.70 2.07 -3.15
C SER A 102 -7.65 3.07 -3.66
N LYS A 103 -7.29 4.06 -2.83
CA LYS A 103 -6.31 5.11 -3.16
C LYS A 103 -4.96 4.56 -3.57
N VAL A 104 -4.52 3.44 -2.97
CA VAL A 104 -3.27 2.76 -3.33
C VAL A 104 -3.31 2.27 -4.79
N PHE A 105 -4.42 1.70 -5.20
CA PHE A 105 -4.58 1.14 -6.54
C PHE A 105 -4.87 2.21 -7.59
N THR A 106 -5.55 3.30 -7.24
CA THR A 106 -5.68 4.49 -8.11
C THR A 106 -4.31 5.16 -8.32
N LEU A 107 -3.49 5.27 -7.25
CA LEU A 107 -2.12 5.77 -7.34
C LEU A 107 -1.28 4.90 -8.28
N ALA A 108 -1.35 3.59 -8.12
CA ALA A 108 -0.61 2.65 -8.99
C ALA A 108 -1.02 2.80 -10.46
N LEU A 109 -2.32 2.95 -10.76
CA LEU A 109 -2.80 3.19 -12.11
C LEU A 109 -2.33 4.54 -12.67
N ALA A 110 -2.34 5.60 -11.86
CA ALA A 110 -1.84 6.91 -12.27
C ALA A 110 -0.33 6.87 -12.57
N MET A 111 0.45 6.12 -11.77
CA MET A 111 1.89 5.90 -12.03
C MET A 111 2.10 5.07 -13.31
N GLU A 112 1.28 4.06 -13.57
CA GLU A 112 1.35 3.27 -14.80
C GLU A 112 1.14 4.15 -16.05
N GLU A 113 0.20 5.11 -16.00
CA GLU A 113 -0.12 6.00 -17.13
C GLU A 113 0.90 7.14 -17.31
N LEU A 114 1.35 7.75 -16.22
CA LEU A 114 2.11 9.01 -16.27
C LEU A 114 3.58 8.87 -15.80
N GLY A 115 3.91 7.76 -15.17
CA GLY A 115 5.18 7.56 -14.47
C GLY A 115 5.20 8.19 -13.07
N PRO A 116 5.97 7.62 -12.12
CA PRO A 116 5.98 8.05 -10.73
C PRO A 116 6.47 9.49 -10.53
N LYS A 117 7.42 9.96 -11.35
CA LYS A 117 7.93 11.33 -11.30
C LYS A 117 6.83 12.35 -11.57
N ASN A 118 6.05 12.17 -12.64
CA ASN A 118 4.97 13.09 -13.01
C ASN A 118 3.83 13.09 -11.97
N VAL A 119 3.54 11.94 -11.37
CA VAL A 119 2.55 11.86 -10.29
C VAL A 119 3.06 12.60 -9.05
N PHE A 120 4.32 12.42 -8.68
CA PHE A 120 4.93 13.13 -7.55
C PHE A 120 4.93 14.65 -7.73
N GLU A 121 5.31 15.16 -8.91
CA GLU A 121 5.33 16.59 -9.21
C GLU A 121 3.94 17.24 -9.14
N ARG A 122 2.90 16.49 -9.46
CA ARG A 122 1.51 16.99 -9.48
C ARG A 122 0.81 16.84 -8.13
N ILE A 123 1.08 15.76 -7.42
CA ILE A 123 0.35 15.41 -6.19
C ILE A 123 1.20 15.65 -4.94
N GLY A 124 2.50 15.41 -4.99
CA GLY A 124 3.38 15.36 -3.82
C GLY A 124 3.27 14.04 -3.07
N ASN A 125 4.01 13.92 -1.98
CA ASN A 125 4.00 12.72 -1.13
C ASN A 125 4.37 13.05 0.33
N GLU A 126 4.01 14.23 0.81
CA GLU A 126 4.35 14.65 2.18
C GLU A 126 3.25 14.28 3.17
N PRO A 127 3.59 13.87 4.40
CA PRO A 127 2.60 13.64 5.45
C PRO A 127 1.94 14.98 5.84
N THR A 128 0.63 14.98 6.02
CA THR A 128 -0.09 16.20 6.35
C THR A 128 -0.04 16.56 7.83
N GLY A 129 0.20 15.58 8.70
CA GLY A 129 0.07 15.74 10.16
C GLY A 129 -1.34 16.15 10.60
N ARG A 130 -2.35 15.94 9.76
CA ARG A 130 -3.74 16.34 9.96
C ARG A 130 -4.69 15.23 9.53
N PRO A 131 -5.98 15.26 9.96
CA PRO A 131 -6.98 14.31 9.50
C PRO A 131 -7.04 14.20 7.98
N PHE A 132 -7.35 13.02 7.47
CA PHE A 132 -7.32 12.67 6.03
C PHE A 132 -8.22 13.52 5.13
N ASN A 133 -9.22 14.21 5.70
CA ASN A 133 -10.18 15.07 5.01
C ASN A 133 -9.97 16.56 5.35
N SER A 134 -8.82 16.94 5.87
CA SER A 134 -8.53 18.30 6.33
C SER A 134 -8.51 19.31 5.18
N VAL A 135 -9.39 20.30 5.26
CA VAL A 135 -9.42 21.47 4.37
C VAL A 135 -8.20 22.37 4.61
N SER A 136 -7.81 22.58 5.89
CA SER A 136 -6.66 23.38 6.23
C SER A 136 -5.34 22.81 5.72
N ALA A 137 -5.21 21.47 5.60
CA ALA A 137 -4.05 20.88 4.97
C ALA A 137 -3.89 21.31 3.49
N VAL A 138 -4.99 21.41 2.74
CA VAL A 138 -4.96 21.89 1.34
C VAL A 138 -4.55 23.35 1.25
N VAL A 139 -4.97 24.18 2.20
CA VAL A 139 -4.65 25.62 2.21
C VAL A 139 -3.20 25.87 2.62
N ASP A 140 -2.73 25.16 3.65
CA ASP A 140 -1.46 25.46 4.33
C ASP A 140 -0.24 24.78 3.66
N MET A 141 -0.45 23.60 3.03
CA MET A 141 0.67 22.85 2.44
C MET A 141 1.08 23.42 1.05
N PRO A 142 2.39 23.51 0.75
CA PRO A 142 2.88 24.00 -0.54
C PRO A 142 2.37 23.19 -1.75
N SER A 143 2.13 21.89 -1.58
CA SER A 143 1.59 21.03 -2.64
C SER A 143 0.10 21.26 -2.89
N HIS A 144 -0.64 21.80 -1.92
CA HIS A 144 -2.10 21.93 -1.89
C HIS A 144 -2.88 20.62 -2.09
N THR A 145 -2.19 19.48 -1.99
CA THR A 145 -2.74 18.13 -2.17
C THR A 145 -2.36 17.20 -1.01
N GLY A 146 -1.19 17.45 -0.37
CA GLY A 146 -0.58 16.59 0.62
C GLY A 146 0.06 15.37 -0.03
N ASN A 147 -0.66 14.27 -0.10
CA ASN A 147 -0.21 13.02 -0.70
C ASN A 147 -1.41 12.22 -1.26
N PRO A 148 -1.17 11.19 -2.11
CA PRO A 148 -2.24 10.42 -2.74
C PRO A 148 -3.16 9.63 -1.79
N LEU A 149 -2.82 9.49 -0.51
CA LEU A 149 -3.57 8.67 0.45
C LEU A 149 -4.47 9.49 1.39
N VAL A 150 -4.45 10.83 1.32
CA VAL A 150 -5.47 11.71 1.92
C VAL A 150 -6.50 12.09 0.85
N ASN A 151 -7.69 12.57 1.28
CA ASN A 151 -8.80 12.77 0.34
C ASN A 151 -8.47 13.77 -0.79
N ALA A 152 -7.88 14.91 -0.47
CA ALA A 152 -7.51 15.91 -1.48
C ALA A 152 -6.56 15.32 -2.54
N GLY A 153 -5.45 14.73 -2.11
CA GLY A 153 -4.50 14.10 -3.03
C GLY A 153 -5.08 12.92 -3.79
N ALA A 154 -5.98 12.14 -3.19
CA ALA A 154 -6.65 11.03 -3.87
C ALA A 154 -7.63 11.51 -4.96
N ILE A 155 -8.40 12.57 -4.70
CA ILE A 155 -9.28 13.20 -5.71
C ILE A 155 -8.42 13.78 -6.85
N ALA A 156 -7.35 14.47 -6.53
CA ALA A 156 -6.39 14.98 -7.51
C ALA A 156 -5.76 13.83 -8.33
N THR A 157 -5.37 12.71 -7.68
CA THR A 157 -4.83 11.52 -8.37
C THR A 157 -5.89 10.89 -9.28
N THR A 158 -7.15 10.80 -8.85
CA THR A 158 -8.26 10.30 -9.67
C THR A 158 -8.46 11.15 -10.92
N SER A 159 -8.30 12.47 -10.80
CA SER A 159 -8.43 13.39 -11.94
C SER A 159 -7.32 13.25 -12.98
N LEU A 160 -6.22 12.56 -12.66
CA LEU A 160 -5.13 12.25 -13.59
C LEU A 160 -5.42 11.07 -14.51
N ILE A 161 -6.38 10.20 -14.15
CA ILE A 161 -6.67 8.99 -14.91
C ILE A 161 -7.26 9.39 -16.28
N SER A 162 -6.65 8.87 -17.33
CA SER A 162 -7.05 9.15 -18.71
C SER A 162 -8.32 8.39 -19.11
N GLY A 163 -9.13 9.01 -19.96
CA GLY A 163 -10.35 8.45 -20.55
C GLY A 163 -11.13 9.54 -21.27
N ALA A 164 -11.88 9.19 -22.31
CA ALA A 164 -12.65 10.15 -23.08
C ALA A 164 -13.84 10.74 -22.31
N ASN A 165 -14.32 10.02 -21.30
CA ASN A 165 -15.42 10.42 -20.44
C ASN A 165 -15.35 9.71 -19.08
N ALA A 166 -16.25 10.07 -18.17
CA ALA A 166 -16.33 9.50 -16.82
C ALA A 166 -16.49 7.97 -16.80
N ASP A 167 -17.29 7.43 -17.71
CA ASP A 167 -17.56 5.98 -17.75
C ASP A 167 -16.32 5.19 -18.16
N GLU A 168 -15.54 5.68 -19.12
CA GLU A 168 -14.27 5.05 -19.51
C GLU A 168 -13.24 5.09 -18.37
N LYS A 169 -13.10 6.24 -17.69
CA LYS A 169 -12.21 6.37 -16.53
C LYS A 169 -12.59 5.42 -15.43
N TRP A 170 -13.90 5.37 -15.11
CA TRP A 170 -14.43 4.45 -14.11
C TRP A 170 -14.20 2.99 -14.48
N ALA A 171 -14.55 2.59 -15.72
CA ALA A 171 -14.35 1.23 -16.19
C ALA A 171 -12.88 0.80 -16.11
N LYS A 172 -11.95 1.71 -16.43
CA LYS A 172 -10.50 1.47 -16.33
C LYS A 172 -10.06 1.24 -14.89
N ILE A 173 -10.52 2.06 -13.94
CA ILE A 173 -10.22 1.92 -12.50
C ILE A 173 -10.73 0.58 -11.98
N LEU A 174 -11.99 0.26 -12.25
CA LEU A 174 -12.60 -0.99 -11.79
C LEU A 174 -11.92 -2.23 -12.40
N ALA A 175 -11.55 -2.16 -13.67
CA ALA A 175 -10.79 -3.23 -14.34
C ALA A 175 -9.38 -3.38 -13.73
N TYR A 176 -8.73 -2.29 -13.35
CA TYR A 176 -7.42 -2.32 -12.70
C TYR A 176 -7.49 -2.99 -11.33
N TYR A 177 -8.47 -2.62 -10.50
CA TYR A 177 -8.69 -3.25 -9.19
C TYR A 177 -9.01 -4.74 -9.34
N SER A 178 -9.84 -5.10 -10.31
CA SER A 178 -10.19 -6.49 -10.61
C SER A 178 -8.95 -7.31 -11.03
N ARG A 179 -8.05 -6.74 -11.82
CA ARG A 179 -6.77 -7.39 -12.15
C ARG A 179 -5.89 -7.58 -10.92
N ALA A 180 -5.87 -6.60 -10.00
CA ALA A 180 -5.10 -6.71 -8.76
C ALA A 180 -5.70 -7.77 -7.82
N ALA A 181 -7.01 -7.91 -7.76
CA ALA A 181 -7.70 -8.96 -7.01
C ALA A 181 -7.60 -10.36 -7.67
N GLY A 182 -7.30 -10.42 -8.99
CA GLY A 182 -7.28 -11.66 -9.75
C GLY A 182 -8.65 -12.16 -10.20
N GLU A 183 -9.71 -11.42 -9.91
CA GLU A 183 -11.09 -11.74 -10.26
C GLU A 183 -11.94 -10.46 -10.38
N PRO A 184 -13.11 -10.50 -11.06
CA PRO A 184 -13.97 -9.35 -11.22
C PRO A 184 -14.48 -8.80 -9.88
N LEU A 185 -14.29 -7.51 -9.67
CA LEU A 185 -14.90 -6.76 -8.57
C LEU A 185 -16.12 -5.98 -9.05
N LYS A 186 -16.98 -5.57 -8.11
CA LYS A 186 -18.19 -4.83 -8.40
C LYS A 186 -18.35 -3.65 -7.44
N LEU A 187 -19.08 -2.64 -7.88
CA LEU A 187 -19.56 -1.55 -7.04
C LEU A 187 -20.60 -2.09 -6.05
N ILE A 188 -20.58 -1.60 -4.81
CA ILE A 188 -21.68 -1.75 -3.86
C ILE A 188 -22.53 -0.49 -4.00
N ASP A 189 -23.62 -0.59 -4.77
CA ASP A 189 -24.46 0.57 -5.15
C ASP A 189 -25.02 1.31 -3.93
N GLU A 190 -25.38 0.59 -2.88
CA GLU A 190 -25.94 1.17 -1.66
C GLU A 190 -24.88 2.01 -0.91
N VAL A 191 -23.63 1.56 -0.88
CA VAL A 191 -22.51 2.33 -0.30
C VAL A 191 -22.27 3.58 -1.15
N TYR A 192 -22.17 3.42 -2.47
CA TYR A 192 -21.98 4.54 -3.39
C TYR A 192 -23.07 5.61 -3.22
N LYS A 193 -24.34 5.23 -3.23
CA LYS A 193 -25.47 6.16 -3.05
C LYS A 193 -25.40 6.87 -1.70
N SER A 194 -25.10 6.12 -0.63
CA SER A 194 -24.97 6.66 0.73
C SER A 194 -23.84 7.67 0.83
N GLU A 195 -22.67 7.37 0.29
CA GLU A 195 -21.49 8.24 0.33
C GLU A 195 -21.67 9.45 -0.61
N ALA A 196 -22.19 9.26 -1.82
CA ALA A 196 -22.47 10.35 -2.77
C ALA A 196 -23.43 11.40 -2.22
N ALA A 197 -24.39 10.99 -1.38
CA ALA A 197 -25.34 11.90 -0.73
C ALA A 197 -24.71 12.73 0.40
N THR A 198 -23.57 12.28 0.96
CA THR A 198 -22.93 12.90 2.14
C THR A 198 -21.50 13.40 1.87
N ASN A 199 -21.07 13.52 0.61
CA ASN A 199 -19.69 13.84 0.22
C ASN A 199 -19.40 15.33 0.04
N GLN A 200 -20.15 16.25 0.69
CA GLN A 200 -19.97 17.70 0.59
C GLN A 200 -18.54 18.13 0.91
N GLY A 201 -17.90 17.47 1.88
CA GLY A 201 -16.49 17.73 2.22
C GLY A 201 -15.55 17.46 1.03
N ASN A 202 -15.73 16.36 0.31
CA ASN A 202 -14.93 16.02 -0.87
C ASN A 202 -15.19 16.99 -2.04
N ARG A 203 -16.42 17.48 -2.22
CA ARG A 203 -16.73 18.53 -3.20
C ARG A 203 -16.06 19.87 -2.85
N ALA A 204 -16.01 20.22 -1.57
CA ALA A 204 -15.28 21.40 -1.11
C ALA A 204 -13.76 21.27 -1.35
N LEU A 205 -13.19 20.08 -1.10
CA LEU A 205 -11.80 19.79 -1.43
C LEU A 205 -11.53 19.92 -2.94
N ALA A 206 -12.41 19.40 -3.80
CA ALA A 206 -12.26 19.54 -5.25
C ALA A 206 -12.30 21.02 -5.71
N ALA A 207 -13.15 21.85 -5.11
CA ALA A 207 -13.20 23.29 -5.38
C ALA A 207 -11.91 24.01 -4.96
N LEU A 208 -11.30 23.62 -3.83
CA LEU A 208 -10.01 24.13 -3.41
C LEU A 208 -8.88 23.66 -4.32
N LEU A 209 -8.87 22.41 -4.71
CA LEU A 209 -7.90 21.87 -5.68
C LEU A 209 -7.98 22.63 -7.01
N LEU A 210 -9.18 22.96 -7.47
CA LEU A 210 -9.38 23.80 -8.67
C LEU A 210 -8.77 25.20 -8.48
N LYS A 211 -9.00 25.85 -7.33
CA LYS A 211 -8.43 27.17 -7.00
C LYS A 211 -6.89 27.18 -7.07
N TYR A 212 -6.27 26.07 -6.71
CA TYR A 212 -4.81 25.94 -6.65
C TYR A 212 -4.20 25.24 -7.87
N ASP A 213 -4.97 25.02 -8.94
CA ASP A 213 -4.55 24.31 -10.16
C ASP A 213 -4.00 22.90 -9.87
N ARG A 214 -4.65 22.20 -8.93
CA ARG A 214 -4.27 20.85 -8.48
C ARG A 214 -5.31 19.78 -8.81
N ILE A 215 -6.24 20.07 -9.71
CA ILE A 215 -7.17 19.11 -10.30
C ILE A 215 -7.03 19.15 -11.82
N TYR A 216 -7.01 18.00 -12.47
CA TYR A 216 -6.56 17.83 -13.86
C TYR A 216 -7.68 17.37 -14.80
N ALA A 217 -8.91 17.28 -14.29
CA ALA A 217 -10.15 17.00 -15.00
C ALA A 217 -11.30 17.75 -14.31
N ASP A 218 -12.55 17.56 -14.73
CA ASP A 218 -13.69 18.12 -14.03
C ASP A 218 -13.72 17.68 -12.57
N GLY A 219 -13.88 18.64 -11.66
CA GLY A 219 -13.76 18.41 -10.23
C GLY A 219 -14.89 17.55 -9.66
N LEU A 220 -16.12 17.76 -10.13
CA LEU A 220 -17.28 16.98 -9.65
C LEU A 220 -17.28 15.58 -10.23
N GLU A 221 -16.90 15.43 -11.50
CA GLU A 221 -16.66 14.12 -12.12
C GLU A 221 -15.58 13.34 -11.35
N SER A 222 -14.48 14.01 -11.01
CA SER A 222 -13.38 13.38 -10.26
C SER A 222 -13.81 12.92 -8.87
N VAL A 223 -14.66 13.68 -8.17
CA VAL A 223 -15.26 13.30 -6.89
C VAL A 223 -16.18 12.11 -7.05
N ASP A 224 -17.00 12.08 -8.12
CA ASP A 224 -17.92 10.97 -8.38
C ASP A 224 -17.15 9.65 -8.62
N ILE A 225 -16.14 9.69 -9.50
CA ILE A 225 -15.29 8.53 -9.80
C ILE A 225 -14.53 8.08 -8.54
N TYR A 226 -14.00 9.01 -7.75
CA TYR A 226 -13.37 8.72 -6.46
C TYR A 226 -14.33 8.04 -5.49
N THR A 227 -15.59 8.51 -5.39
CA THR A 227 -16.62 7.92 -4.54
C THR A 227 -16.97 6.50 -5.01
N LYS A 228 -17.11 6.28 -6.32
CA LYS A 228 -17.26 4.93 -6.89
C LYS A 228 -16.08 4.02 -6.54
N ALA A 229 -14.85 4.52 -6.66
CA ALA A 229 -13.65 3.76 -6.33
C ALA A 229 -13.62 3.34 -4.85
N CYS A 230 -14.03 4.22 -3.92
CA CYS A 230 -14.18 3.90 -2.50
C CYS A 230 -15.27 2.85 -2.24
N SER A 231 -16.30 2.80 -3.06
CA SER A 231 -17.48 1.93 -2.91
C SER A 231 -17.34 0.57 -3.60
N VAL A 232 -16.17 0.24 -4.17
CA VAL A 232 -15.91 -1.11 -4.72
C VAL A 232 -15.95 -2.14 -3.60
N GLY A 233 -16.73 -3.20 -3.82
CA GLY A 233 -16.85 -4.33 -2.89
C GLY A 233 -15.67 -5.28 -3.00
N VAL A 234 -15.08 -5.61 -1.86
CA VAL A 234 -14.06 -6.65 -1.72
C VAL A 234 -14.37 -7.52 -0.50
N ASN A 235 -14.05 -8.80 -0.56
CA ASN A 235 -13.92 -9.59 0.64
C ASN A 235 -12.46 -9.57 1.15
N VAL A 236 -12.24 -10.06 2.35
CA VAL A 236 -10.92 -10.00 2.98
C VAL A 236 -9.84 -10.77 2.20
N LYS A 237 -10.22 -11.88 1.51
CA LYS A 237 -9.30 -12.66 0.69
C LYS A 237 -8.93 -11.91 -0.59
N GLN A 238 -9.89 -11.33 -1.28
CA GLN A 238 -9.65 -10.47 -2.45
C GLN A 238 -8.72 -9.32 -2.11
N LEU A 239 -8.95 -8.66 -0.97
CA LEU A 239 -8.08 -7.58 -0.50
C LEU A 239 -6.64 -8.07 -0.25
N ALA A 240 -6.46 -9.23 0.37
CA ALA A 240 -5.14 -9.83 0.56
C ALA A 240 -4.46 -10.19 -0.77
N GLN A 241 -5.20 -10.66 -1.78
CA GLN A 241 -4.70 -10.92 -3.13
C GLN A 241 -4.23 -9.63 -3.82
N MET A 242 -5.00 -8.55 -3.69
CA MET A 242 -4.60 -7.23 -4.18
C MET A 242 -3.27 -6.78 -3.56
N GLY A 243 -3.10 -6.99 -2.25
CA GLY A 243 -1.84 -6.69 -1.57
C GLY A 243 -0.69 -7.61 -1.96
N ALA A 244 -0.97 -8.91 -2.14
CA ALA A 244 0.04 -9.87 -2.60
C ALA A 244 0.56 -9.53 -4.01
N THR A 245 -0.27 -8.90 -4.86
CA THR A 245 0.16 -8.35 -6.15
C THR A 245 1.24 -7.28 -5.97
N ILE A 246 1.07 -6.36 -5.01
CA ILE A 246 2.09 -5.36 -4.67
C ILE A 246 3.35 -6.06 -4.12
N ALA A 247 3.19 -6.97 -3.16
CA ALA A 247 4.30 -7.70 -2.54
C ALA A 247 5.11 -8.52 -3.55
N ASN A 248 4.46 -9.00 -4.62
CA ASN A 248 5.04 -9.79 -5.70
C ASN A 248 5.48 -8.92 -6.90
N LYS A 249 6.01 -7.73 -6.62
CA LYS A 249 6.58 -6.84 -7.64
C LYS A 249 5.59 -6.49 -8.77
N GLY A 250 4.32 -6.38 -8.44
CA GLY A 250 3.25 -6.04 -9.37
C GLY A 250 2.70 -7.21 -10.20
N VAL A 251 3.11 -8.44 -9.94
CA VAL A 251 2.56 -9.65 -10.58
C VAL A 251 1.53 -10.28 -9.66
N ASN A 252 0.30 -10.45 -10.13
CA ASN A 252 -0.74 -11.12 -9.34
C ASN A 252 -0.39 -12.61 -9.16
N PRO A 253 -0.25 -13.11 -7.92
CA PRO A 253 0.20 -14.48 -7.69
C PRO A 253 -0.83 -15.55 -8.09
N VAL A 254 -2.12 -15.20 -8.19
CA VAL A 254 -3.19 -16.12 -8.57
C VAL A 254 -3.23 -16.31 -10.09
N THR A 255 -3.13 -15.21 -10.84
CA THR A 255 -3.26 -15.23 -12.31
C THR A 255 -1.93 -15.30 -13.04
N GLY A 256 -0.81 -15.06 -12.37
CA GLY A 256 0.52 -14.94 -12.96
C GLY A 256 0.69 -13.71 -13.87
N LYS A 257 -0.31 -12.83 -13.97
CA LYS A 257 -0.28 -11.66 -14.86
C LYS A 257 0.30 -10.45 -14.17
N ARG A 258 1.11 -9.66 -14.88
CA ARG A 258 1.56 -8.35 -14.42
C ARG A 258 0.39 -7.37 -14.40
N VAL A 259 0.24 -6.68 -13.28
CA VAL A 259 -0.79 -5.65 -13.06
C VAL A 259 -0.14 -4.28 -12.89
N MET A 260 1.01 -4.21 -12.22
CA MET A 260 1.75 -2.98 -11.91
C MET A 260 3.17 -3.10 -12.43
N LYS A 261 3.80 -2.00 -12.82
CA LYS A 261 5.22 -1.99 -13.16
C LYS A 261 6.04 -2.22 -11.89
N GLU A 262 7.10 -3.02 -11.99
CA GLU A 262 7.98 -3.32 -10.84
C GLU A 262 8.64 -2.06 -10.29
N GLU A 263 9.00 -1.12 -11.16
CA GLU A 263 9.62 0.16 -10.82
C GLU A 263 8.72 1.09 -9.98
N ASP A 264 7.39 0.94 -10.04
CA ASP A 264 6.44 1.74 -9.27
C ASP A 264 6.27 1.23 -7.83
N ILE A 265 6.57 -0.04 -7.57
CA ILE A 265 6.33 -0.69 -6.27
C ILE A 265 7.05 0.03 -5.10
N PRO A 266 8.33 0.42 -5.20
CA PRO A 266 8.98 1.14 -4.10
C PRO A 266 8.27 2.44 -3.73
N HIS A 267 7.74 3.19 -4.71
CA HIS A 267 7.02 4.44 -4.49
C HIS A 267 5.67 4.20 -3.80
N ILE A 268 4.95 3.15 -4.21
CA ILE A 268 3.69 2.73 -3.56
C ILE A 268 3.94 2.35 -2.10
N LEU A 269 4.94 1.51 -1.83
CA LEU A 269 5.28 1.07 -0.47
C LEU A 269 5.73 2.24 0.42
N ALA A 270 6.54 3.15 -0.10
CA ALA A 270 6.96 4.35 0.61
C ALA A 270 5.76 5.22 0.99
N THR A 271 4.84 5.46 0.05
CA THR A 271 3.63 6.24 0.29
C THR A 271 2.72 5.57 1.33
N MET A 272 2.55 4.24 1.28
CA MET A 272 1.80 3.48 2.27
C MET A 272 2.43 3.54 3.66
N THR A 273 3.76 3.50 3.75
CA THR A 273 4.48 3.61 5.03
C THR A 273 4.30 4.98 5.66
N MET A 274 4.38 6.03 4.84
CA MET A 274 4.36 7.43 5.28
C MET A 274 2.95 7.92 5.67
N ALA A 275 1.91 7.51 4.94
CA ALA A 275 0.56 8.09 5.09
C ALA A 275 -0.59 7.05 5.08
N GLY A 276 -0.30 5.76 5.16
CA GLY A 276 -1.32 4.73 4.94
C GLY A 276 -2.37 4.59 6.05
N LEU A 277 -2.03 4.93 7.30
CA LEU A 277 -2.95 4.91 8.44
C LEU A 277 -3.30 6.32 8.91
N TYR A 278 -3.43 7.25 7.98
CA TYR A 278 -3.80 8.65 8.27
C TYR A 278 -2.79 9.29 9.24
N ASP A 279 -3.25 10.01 10.24
CA ASP A 279 -2.41 10.59 11.31
C ASP A 279 -1.83 9.55 12.28
N GLY A 280 -2.29 8.29 12.24
CA GLY A 280 -1.69 7.15 12.94
C GLY A 280 -0.47 6.50 12.25
N SER A 281 -0.07 6.94 11.05
CA SER A 281 0.98 6.29 10.25
C SER A 281 2.34 6.24 10.94
N GLY A 282 2.73 7.28 11.67
CA GLY A 282 3.99 7.31 12.41
C GLY A 282 4.06 6.26 13.52
N GLY A 283 2.99 6.17 14.34
CA GLY A 283 2.86 5.14 15.37
C GLY A 283 2.85 3.73 14.79
N TRP A 284 2.15 3.54 13.66
CA TRP A 284 2.13 2.27 12.95
C TRP A 284 3.52 1.86 12.44
N ALA A 285 4.25 2.76 11.81
CA ALA A 285 5.61 2.50 11.35
C ALA A 285 6.54 2.12 12.51
N TRP A 286 6.39 2.81 13.66
CA TRP A 286 7.18 2.55 14.87
C TRP A 286 6.90 1.17 15.49
N HIS A 287 5.61 0.80 15.63
CA HIS A 287 5.24 -0.41 16.36
C HIS A 287 5.14 -1.65 15.49
N VAL A 288 4.75 -1.51 14.22
CA VAL A 288 4.48 -2.65 13.31
C VAL A 288 5.50 -2.71 12.18
N GLY A 289 5.86 -1.57 11.60
CA GLY A 289 6.89 -1.48 10.58
C GLY A 289 6.54 -2.18 9.26
N LEU A 290 5.25 -2.19 8.88
CA LEU A 290 4.79 -2.69 7.58
C LEU A 290 4.13 -1.57 6.78
N PRO A 291 4.42 -1.42 5.47
CA PRO A 291 3.60 -0.57 4.60
C PRO A 291 2.16 -1.03 4.64
N ALA A 292 1.22 -0.15 4.98
CA ALA A 292 -0.17 -0.53 5.11
C ALA A 292 -1.11 0.59 4.65
N LYS A 293 -2.39 0.24 4.38
CA LYS A 293 -3.46 1.19 4.13
C LYS A 293 -4.74 0.76 4.82
N SER A 294 -5.36 1.69 5.54
CA SER A 294 -6.66 1.52 6.17
C SER A 294 -7.78 2.11 5.31
N GLY A 295 -8.99 1.61 5.52
CA GLY A 295 -10.22 2.14 4.97
C GLY A 295 -11.31 2.20 6.02
N VAL A 296 -12.08 3.28 6.04
CA VAL A 296 -13.15 3.50 7.05
C VAL A 296 -14.30 2.50 6.98
N GLY A 297 -14.30 1.61 6.00
CA GLY A 297 -15.16 0.44 5.96
C GLY A 297 -14.77 -0.67 6.95
N GLY A 298 -13.62 -0.53 7.64
CA GLY A 298 -13.13 -1.51 8.61
C GLY A 298 -11.99 -2.40 8.08
N GLY A 299 -11.54 -2.19 6.85
CA GLY A 299 -10.42 -2.93 6.25
C GLY A 299 -9.06 -2.31 6.57
N ILE A 300 -8.04 -3.15 6.80
CA ILE A 300 -6.62 -2.78 6.72
C ILE A 300 -5.89 -3.80 5.85
N LEU A 301 -5.11 -3.28 4.90
CA LEU A 301 -4.19 -4.04 4.06
C LEU A 301 -2.76 -3.70 4.43
N ALA A 302 -1.98 -4.68 4.89
CA ALA A 302 -0.54 -4.55 5.16
C ALA A 302 0.27 -5.40 4.19
N ILE A 303 1.36 -4.83 3.67
CA ILE A 303 2.24 -5.48 2.69
C ILE A 303 3.48 -5.99 3.39
N VAL A 304 3.84 -7.24 3.13
CA VAL A 304 5.13 -7.84 3.50
C VAL A 304 5.94 -7.98 2.20
N PRO A 305 6.81 -7.01 1.87
CA PRO A 305 7.48 -6.96 0.58
C PRO A 305 8.22 -8.26 0.26
N GLY A 306 8.01 -8.80 -0.94
CA GLY A 306 8.61 -10.06 -1.40
C GLY A 306 8.05 -11.35 -0.76
N LYS A 307 7.11 -11.23 0.21
CA LYS A 307 6.57 -12.40 0.93
C LYS A 307 5.05 -12.55 0.76
N GLY A 308 4.28 -11.46 0.81
CA GLY A 308 2.83 -11.51 0.71
C GLY A 308 2.13 -10.30 1.31
N ALA A 309 0.87 -10.45 1.65
CA ALA A 309 0.06 -9.41 2.28
C ALA A 309 -0.86 -9.99 3.36
N ILE A 310 -1.17 -9.17 4.33
CA ILE A 310 -2.12 -9.44 5.41
C ILE A 310 -3.28 -8.46 5.23
N ALA A 311 -4.48 -8.97 5.05
CA ALA A 311 -5.71 -8.18 5.07
C ALA A 311 -6.56 -8.60 6.27
N VAL A 312 -7.10 -7.61 6.97
CA VAL A 312 -8.03 -7.83 8.07
C VAL A 312 -9.22 -6.90 7.90
N PHE A 313 -10.40 -7.43 8.13
CA PHE A 313 -11.64 -6.69 8.12
C PHE A 313 -12.33 -6.80 9.49
N ALA A 314 -12.60 -5.68 10.11
CA ALA A 314 -13.44 -5.54 11.30
C ALA A 314 -13.94 -4.08 11.37
N PRO A 315 -15.27 -3.84 11.36
CA PRO A 315 -15.86 -2.50 11.16
C PRO A 315 -15.48 -1.43 12.19
N PRO A 316 -15.38 -1.72 13.52
CA PRO A 316 -15.12 -0.67 14.51
C PRO A 316 -13.75 0.00 14.34
N LEU A 317 -13.76 1.34 14.33
CA LEU A 317 -12.62 2.22 14.09
C LEU A 317 -12.20 2.94 15.37
N ASP A 318 -10.93 3.36 15.42
CA ASP A 318 -10.42 4.35 16.38
C ASP A 318 -10.75 5.80 15.93
N GLU A 319 -10.30 6.78 16.70
CA GLU A 319 -10.53 8.20 16.42
C GLU A 319 -9.87 8.67 15.12
N ALA A 320 -8.77 8.04 14.69
CA ALA A 320 -8.09 8.35 13.43
C ALA A 320 -8.80 7.73 12.21
N GLY A 321 -9.75 6.81 12.42
CA GLY A 321 -10.49 6.13 11.36
C GLY A 321 -9.90 4.79 10.93
N ASN A 322 -9.04 4.19 11.76
CA ASN A 322 -8.43 2.88 11.50
C ASN A 322 -9.14 1.78 12.31
N SER A 323 -9.38 0.62 11.71
CA SER A 323 -9.97 -0.52 12.41
C SER A 323 -9.14 -0.93 13.62
N VAL A 324 -9.72 -0.85 14.83
CA VAL A 324 -9.03 -1.18 16.09
C VAL A 324 -8.58 -2.62 16.10
N LYS A 325 -9.51 -3.54 15.79
CA LYS A 325 -9.24 -4.98 15.80
C LYS A 325 -8.22 -5.37 14.73
N ALA A 326 -8.34 -4.79 13.53
CA ALA A 326 -7.43 -5.08 12.42
C ALA A 326 -5.99 -4.64 12.74
N GLN A 327 -5.80 -3.48 13.36
CA GLN A 327 -4.46 -3.03 13.81
C GLN A 327 -3.83 -4.04 14.79
N LYS A 328 -4.57 -4.47 15.81
CA LYS A 328 -4.09 -5.44 16.83
C LYS A 328 -3.72 -6.78 16.21
N VAL A 329 -4.54 -7.27 15.28
CA VAL A 329 -4.29 -8.55 14.59
C VAL A 329 -3.02 -8.47 13.74
N ILE A 330 -2.88 -7.44 12.90
CA ILE A 330 -1.72 -7.31 12.02
C ILE A 330 -0.45 -7.10 12.85
N ALA A 331 -0.51 -6.27 13.90
CA ALA A 331 0.62 -6.06 14.80
C ALA A 331 1.07 -7.39 15.45
N TYR A 332 0.12 -8.19 15.94
CA TYR A 332 0.42 -9.50 16.54
C TYR A 332 1.08 -10.45 15.53
N VAL A 333 0.51 -10.57 14.33
CA VAL A 333 1.06 -11.45 13.29
C VAL A 333 2.44 -10.97 12.83
N ALA A 334 2.63 -9.66 12.69
CA ALA A 334 3.91 -9.07 12.29
C ALA A 334 5.01 -9.34 13.34
N ASP A 335 4.70 -9.17 14.63
CA ASP A 335 5.63 -9.44 15.73
C ASP A 335 5.98 -10.94 15.80
N LYS A 336 4.97 -11.82 15.81
CA LYS A 336 5.18 -13.28 15.87
C LYS A 336 6.03 -13.87 14.75
N LEU A 337 6.01 -13.23 13.58
CA LEU A 337 6.67 -13.72 12.38
C LEU A 337 7.90 -12.87 11.97
N ASP A 338 8.29 -11.90 12.80
CA ASP A 338 9.41 -10.96 12.53
C ASP A 338 9.30 -10.33 11.13
N LEU A 339 8.16 -9.67 10.87
CA LEU A 339 7.87 -9.10 9.56
C LEU A 339 8.21 -7.62 9.42
N ASN A 340 8.68 -6.95 10.49
CA ASN A 340 9.03 -5.53 10.47
C ASN A 340 10.13 -5.26 9.44
N ILE A 341 9.84 -4.42 8.43
CA ILE A 341 10.80 -4.11 7.35
C ILE A 341 12.00 -3.28 7.80
N PHE A 342 11.91 -2.65 8.97
CA PHE A 342 12.99 -1.87 9.57
C PHE A 342 13.89 -2.71 10.48
N SER A 343 13.56 -4.00 10.70
CA SER A 343 14.41 -4.92 11.46
C SER A 343 15.77 -5.12 10.77
N PRO A 344 16.91 -5.09 11.50
CA PRO A 344 18.22 -5.33 10.91
C PRO A 344 18.35 -6.65 10.16
N ALA A 345 17.56 -7.66 10.51
CA ALA A 345 17.53 -8.96 9.83
C ALA A 345 16.87 -8.88 8.44
N SER A 346 16.04 -7.85 8.18
CA SER A 346 15.34 -7.67 6.92
C SER A 346 16.13 -6.86 5.87
N VAL A 347 17.21 -6.19 6.24
CA VAL A 347 17.93 -5.19 5.39
C VAL A 347 19.11 -5.79 4.61
N GLY A 348 19.33 -7.07 4.54
CA GLY A 348 20.19 -7.73 3.55
C GLY A 348 21.62 -7.16 3.29
N LEU A 349 22.17 -6.36 4.19
CA LEU A 349 23.52 -5.81 4.13
C LEU A 349 24.54 -6.65 4.96
N LYS A 350 24.36 -7.97 4.98
CA LYS A 350 25.34 -8.88 5.56
C LYS A 350 26.03 -9.68 4.48
#